data_48ee69706bf117a13c50cedf0e2fffbe
#
_entry.id   48ee69706bf117a13c50cedf0e2fffbe
#
_cell.length_a   1.000
_cell.length_b   1.000
_cell.length_c   1.000
_cell.angle_alpha   90.00
_cell.angle_beta   90.00
_cell.angle_gamma   90.00
#
_symmetry.space_group_name_H-M   'P 1'
#
loop_
_entity.id
_entity.type
_entity.pdbx_description
1 polymer ?
#
loop_
_entity_poly.entity_id
_entity_poly.type
_entity_poly.pdbx_seq_one_letter_code
_entity_poly.pdbx_strand_id
1 'polypeptide(L)'
;TELYASLRSRGVALLSSMIVGLPYHTRATVLEEFEAFAALNPALWQILIYFAFPGTPLHLKMHTQNLFLSEYAENPDYRRFDGFSMHFRHPHFTAAEMESLQRELYQKSFHALGPSLVRVAQVWFNGYRNLRDAANPLLAARAMRMREYVRNAAPALYPAMLFGPTGNCRIAARRLFREIRRDMKDGAARTHLAGFATIPLAMWTWLTMKLQIFQQPRLLRVEYN
;
A
#
# COMPACT_ATOMS: atom_id res chain seq x y z
N THR A 1 15.43 4.59 -9.50
CA THR A 1 15.84 4.30 -8.09
C THR A 1 16.33 5.55 -7.37
N GLU A 2 17.21 6.35 -7.96
CA GLU A 2 17.76 7.58 -7.34
C GLU A 2 16.68 8.62 -7.04
N LEU A 3 15.74 8.86 -7.97
CA LEU A 3 14.62 9.76 -7.75
C LEU A 3 13.79 9.36 -6.52
N TYR A 4 13.46 8.06 -6.38
CA TYR A 4 12.74 7.54 -5.21
C TYR A 4 13.49 7.80 -3.90
N ALA A 5 14.79 7.51 -3.86
CA ALA A 5 15.63 7.77 -2.70
C ALA A 5 15.67 9.27 -2.35
N SER A 6 15.85 10.13 -3.35
CA SER A 6 15.88 11.59 -3.20
C SER A 6 14.55 12.14 -2.66
N LEU A 7 13.41 11.73 -3.21
CA LEU A 7 12.09 12.16 -2.75
C LEU A 7 11.80 11.68 -1.32
N ARG A 8 12.11 10.41 -1.02
CA ARG A 8 11.94 9.83 0.32
C ARG A 8 12.80 10.51 1.37
N SER A 9 14.05 10.87 1.05
CA SER A 9 14.92 11.59 1.98
C SER A 9 14.39 12.98 2.32
N ARG A 10 13.58 13.58 1.43
CA ARG A 10 12.90 14.86 1.63
C ARG A 10 11.49 14.73 2.22
N GLY A 11 11.10 13.53 2.66
CA GLY A 11 9.81 13.26 3.30
C GLY A 11 8.63 13.18 2.36
N VAL A 12 8.85 12.89 1.08
CA VAL A 12 7.79 12.64 0.11
C VAL A 12 7.44 11.15 0.14
N ALA A 13 6.27 10.83 0.68
CA ALA A 13 5.73 9.48 0.68
C ALA A 13 5.14 9.17 -0.70
N LEU A 14 5.79 8.27 -1.44
CA LEU A 14 5.37 7.89 -2.79
C LEU A 14 4.35 6.77 -2.73
N LEU A 15 3.22 6.97 -3.39
CA LEU A 15 2.30 5.90 -3.79
C LEU A 15 2.72 5.39 -5.17
N SER A 16 2.97 4.11 -5.27
CA SER A 16 3.34 3.46 -6.52
C SER A 16 2.30 2.43 -6.92
N SER A 17 1.99 2.36 -8.21
CA SER A 17 1.04 1.42 -8.76
C SER A 17 1.74 0.43 -9.67
N MET A 18 1.37 -0.84 -9.56
CA MET A 18 1.72 -1.92 -10.48
C MET A 18 0.44 -2.43 -11.13
N ILE A 19 0.45 -2.61 -12.45
CA ILE A 19 -0.67 -3.19 -13.18
C ILE A 19 -0.29 -4.62 -13.57
N VAL A 20 -1.14 -5.58 -13.22
CA VAL A 20 -0.99 -7.00 -13.59
C VAL A 20 -2.11 -7.40 -14.55
N GLY A 21 -1.91 -8.50 -15.27
CA GLY A 21 -2.91 -8.98 -16.24
C GLY A 21 -2.86 -8.28 -17.59
N LEU A 22 -1.73 -7.67 -17.96
CA LEU A 22 -1.49 -7.22 -19.32
C LEU A 22 -1.38 -8.45 -20.26
N PRO A 23 -1.81 -8.35 -21.52
CA PRO A 23 -1.90 -9.52 -22.44
C PRO A 23 -0.64 -10.36 -22.59
N TYR A 24 0.54 -9.77 -22.36
CA TYR A 24 1.83 -10.45 -22.44
C TYR A 24 2.27 -11.09 -21.11
N HIS A 25 1.55 -10.82 -20.01
CA HIS A 25 1.93 -11.35 -18.71
C HIS A 25 1.79 -12.86 -18.64
N THR A 26 2.83 -13.48 -18.11
CA THR A 26 2.82 -14.84 -17.56
C THR A 26 3.06 -14.74 -16.08
N ARG A 27 2.87 -15.83 -15.33
CA ARG A 27 3.18 -15.84 -13.89
C ARG A 27 4.65 -15.45 -13.62
N ALA A 28 5.58 -15.89 -14.46
CA ALA A 28 6.99 -15.60 -14.32
C ALA A 28 7.29 -14.10 -14.50
N THR A 29 6.79 -13.50 -15.59
CA THR A 29 7.02 -12.07 -15.87
C THR A 29 6.38 -11.17 -14.82
N VAL A 30 5.18 -11.51 -14.31
CA VAL A 30 4.55 -10.75 -13.22
C VAL A 30 5.38 -10.81 -11.94
N LEU A 31 5.96 -11.95 -11.60
CA LEU A 31 6.81 -12.08 -10.42
C LEU A 31 8.13 -11.30 -10.58
N GLU A 32 8.75 -11.33 -11.75
CA GLU A 32 9.94 -10.54 -12.05
C GLU A 32 9.67 -9.02 -11.95
N GLU A 33 8.60 -8.55 -12.57
CA GLU A 33 8.18 -7.15 -12.47
C GLU A 33 7.85 -6.75 -11.02
N PHE A 34 7.24 -7.65 -10.26
CA PHE A 34 6.97 -7.43 -8.84
C PHE A 34 8.24 -7.25 -8.01
N GLU A 35 9.28 -8.06 -8.24
CA GLU A 35 10.56 -7.91 -7.53
C GLU A 35 11.22 -6.57 -7.86
N ALA A 36 11.21 -6.16 -9.13
CA ALA A 36 11.70 -4.86 -9.54
C ALA A 36 10.89 -3.71 -8.91
N PHE A 37 9.57 -3.86 -8.84
CA PHE A 37 8.68 -2.90 -8.18
C PHE A 37 8.91 -2.83 -6.66
N ALA A 38 9.06 -3.96 -6.00
CA ALA A 38 9.34 -4.04 -4.57
C ALA A 38 10.71 -3.42 -4.20
N ALA A 39 11.71 -3.56 -5.09
CA ALA A 39 13.04 -2.96 -4.93
C ALA A 39 13.01 -1.42 -4.91
N LEU A 40 11.99 -0.78 -5.49
CA LEU A 40 11.78 0.67 -5.37
C LEU A 40 11.44 1.08 -3.93
N ASN A 41 11.01 0.12 -3.10
CA ASN A 41 10.62 0.32 -1.72
C ASN A 41 9.63 1.50 -1.54
N PRO A 42 8.48 1.51 -2.20
CA PRO A 42 7.51 2.59 -2.12
C PRO A 42 6.92 2.69 -0.70
N ALA A 43 6.56 3.91 -0.28
CA ALA A 43 5.91 4.11 1.02
C ALA A 43 4.50 3.52 1.03
N LEU A 44 3.77 3.74 -0.05
CA LEU A 44 2.45 3.19 -0.33
C LEU A 44 2.48 2.51 -1.70
N TRP A 45 1.63 1.53 -1.89
CA TRP A 45 1.50 0.86 -3.17
C TRP A 45 0.10 0.33 -3.41
N GLN A 46 -0.20 0.10 -4.68
CA GLN A 46 -1.37 -0.64 -5.12
C GLN A 46 -0.97 -1.55 -6.27
N ILE A 47 -1.56 -2.72 -6.33
CA ILE A 47 -1.40 -3.70 -7.39
C ILE A 47 -2.79 -3.89 -7.98
N LEU A 48 -2.97 -3.50 -9.24
CA LEU A 48 -4.29 -3.49 -9.90
C LEU A 48 -4.29 -4.46 -11.06
N ILE A 49 -5.39 -5.20 -11.21
CA ILE A 49 -5.65 -6.01 -12.39
C ILE A 49 -6.02 -5.05 -13.53
N TYR A 50 -5.39 -5.26 -14.68
CA TYR A 50 -5.67 -4.51 -15.88
C TYR A 50 -7.12 -4.64 -16.32
N PHE A 51 -7.71 -3.54 -16.73
CA PHE A 51 -9.03 -3.53 -17.34
C PHE A 51 -9.15 -2.42 -18.40
N ALA A 52 -10.00 -2.66 -19.38
CA ALA A 52 -10.22 -1.71 -20.46
C ALA A 52 -11.39 -0.78 -20.11
N PHE A 53 -11.11 0.51 -19.94
CA PHE A 53 -12.14 1.50 -19.68
C PHE A 53 -13.06 1.70 -20.89
N PRO A 54 -14.39 1.76 -20.67
CA PRO A 54 -15.33 2.13 -21.70
C PRO A 54 -14.96 3.42 -22.42
N GLY A 55 -15.15 3.43 -23.74
CA GLY A 55 -14.79 4.58 -24.60
C GLY A 55 -13.31 4.64 -25.01
N THR A 56 -12.45 3.75 -24.53
CA THR A 56 -11.05 3.66 -24.99
C THR A 56 -10.92 2.78 -26.23
N PRO A 57 -9.90 3.01 -27.10
CA PRO A 57 -9.64 2.13 -28.25
C PRO A 57 -9.44 0.66 -27.86
N LEU A 58 -8.87 0.43 -26.69
CA LEU A 58 -8.65 -0.91 -26.18
C LEU A 58 -9.97 -1.60 -25.81
N HIS A 59 -10.89 -0.89 -25.16
CA HIS A 59 -12.22 -1.42 -24.86
C HIS A 59 -12.95 -1.82 -26.15
N LEU A 60 -12.90 -0.95 -27.18
CA LEU A 60 -13.48 -1.24 -28.48
C LEU A 60 -12.85 -2.50 -29.11
N LYS A 61 -11.52 -2.61 -29.08
CA LYS A 61 -10.79 -3.78 -29.57
C LYS A 61 -11.22 -5.05 -28.82
N MET A 62 -11.30 -5.02 -27.51
CA MET A 62 -11.72 -6.17 -26.70
C MET A 62 -13.17 -6.58 -27.01
N HIS A 63 -14.05 -5.59 -27.21
CA HIS A 63 -15.44 -5.83 -27.58
C HIS A 63 -15.55 -6.48 -28.97
N THR A 64 -14.87 -5.92 -29.99
CA THR A 64 -14.93 -6.44 -31.38
C THR A 64 -14.29 -7.83 -31.52
N GLN A 65 -13.33 -8.16 -30.66
CA GLN A 65 -12.67 -9.48 -30.62
C GLN A 65 -13.36 -10.48 -29.67
N ASN A 66 -14.50 -10.13 -29.08
CA ASN A 66 -15.22 -10.95 -28.10
C ASN A 66 -14.30 -11.43 -26.93
N LEU A 67 -13.42 -10.58 -26.47
CA LEU A 67 -12.49 -10.92 -25.39
C LEU A 67 -13.08 -10.73 -23.99
N PHE A 68 -14.17 -10.01 -23.84
CA PHE A 68 -14.82 -9.89 -22.54
C PHE A 68 -15.42 -11.23 -22.09
N LEU A 69 -15.41 -11.47 -20.78
CA LEU A 69 -16.14 -12.57 -20.18
C LEU A 69 -17.65 -12.34 -20.38
N SER A 70 -18.42 -13.41 -20.55
CA SER A 70 -19.86 -13.33 -20.89
C SER A 70 -20.63 -12.43 -19.92
N GLU A 71 -20.35 -12.52 -18.65
CA GLU A 71 -20.98 -11.70 -17.60
C GLU A 71 -20.74 -10.19 -17.75
N TYR A 72 -19.69 -9.78 -18.51
CA TYR A 72 -19.36 -8.38 -18.77
C TYR A 72 -19.68 -7.93 -20.20
N ALA A 73 -19.80 -8.87 -21.13
CA ALA A 73 -20.11 -8.56 -22.51
C ALA A 73 -21.58 -8.13 -22.67
N GLU A 74 -22.51 -8.78 -21.96
CA GLU A 74 -23.93 -8.58 -22.07
C GLU A 74 -24.48 -7.49 -21.14
N ASN A 75 -23.98 -7.42 -19.92
CA ASN A 75 -24.41 -6.45 -18.92
C ASN A 75 -23.25 -6.07 -17.98
N PRO A 76 -22.40 -5.12 -18.39
CA PRO A 76 -21.20 -4.78 -17.64
C PRO A 76 -21.55 -4.12 -16.31
N ASP A 77 -21.22 -4.77 -15.21
CA ASP A 77 -21.24 -4.15 -13.88
C ASP A 77 -19.98 -3.30 -13.67
N TYR A 78 -20.07 -2.03 -14.00
CA TYR A 78 -18.95 -1.07 -13.85
C TYR A 78 -18.47 -0.89 -12.42
N ARG A 79 -19.23 -1.32 -11.41
CA ARG A 79 -18.78 -1.30 -10.00
C ARG A 79 -17.62 -2.27 -9.76
N ARG A 80 -17.46 -3.26 -10.62
CA ARG A 80 -16.36 -4.23 -10.55
C ARG A 80 -15.13 -3.81 -11.35
N PHE A 81 -15.14 -2.63 -11.98
CA PHE A 81 -13.97 -2.03 -12.61
C PHE A 81 -13.09 -1.34 -11.56
N ASP A 82 -12.78 -2.07 -10.52
CA ASP A 82 -12.09 -1.61 -9.30
C ASP A 82 -10.58 -1.98 -9.26
N GLY A 83 -10.11 -2.69 -10.28
CA GLY A 83 -8.75 -3.20 -10.33
C GLY A 83 -8.50 -4.48 -9.51
N PHE A 84 -9.57 -5.11 -8.97
CA PHE A 84 -9.49 -6.36 -8.21
C PHE A 84 -10.19 -7.52 -8.91
N SER A 85 -10.91 -7.26 -9.98
CA SER A 85 -11.63 -8.26 -10.79
C SER A 85 -11.11 -8.26 -12.21
N MET A 86 -10.98 -9.46 -12.79
CA MET A 86 -10.62 -9.62 -14.19
C MET A 86 -11.87 -9.77 -15.05
N HIS A 87 -11.96 -9.00 -16.14
CA HIS A 87 -13.17 -8.87 -16.96
C HIS A 87 -13.06 -9.47 -18.36
N PHE A 88 -11.88 -9.96 -18.74
CA PHE A 88 -11.60 -10.41 -20.09
C PHE A 88 -10.82 -11.73 -20.11
N ARG A 89 -10.87 -12.41 -21.25
CA ARG A 89 -10.12 -13.64 -21.50
C ARG A 89 -8.66 -13.30 -21.68
N HIS A 90 -7.81 -13.86 -20.82
CA HIS A 90 -6.37 -13.68 -20.90
C HIS A 90 -5.70 -14.93 -21.46
N PRO A 91 -4.61 -14.79 -22.26
CA PRO A 91 -3.94 -15.95 -22.87
C PRO A 91 -3.37 -16.96 -21.87
N HIS A 92 -2.96 -16.50 -20.67
CA HIS A 92 -2.21 -17.30 -19.72
C HIS A 92 -2.88 -17.44 -18.34
N PHE A 93 -4.02 -16.78 -18.10
CA PHE A 93 -4.68 -16.81 -16.81
C PHE A 93 -6.19 -16.91 -16.96
N THR A 94 -6.80 -17.66 -16.07
CA THR A 94 -8.21 -17.49 -15.75
C THR A 94 -8.42 -16.28 -14.82
N ALA A 95 -9.63 -15.77 -14.70
CA ALA A 95 -9.95 -14.68 -13.78
C ALA A 95 -9.56 -15.04 -12.33
N ALA A 96 -9.90 -16.25 -11.89
CA ALA A 96 -9.60 -16.72 -10.55
C ALA A 96 -8.10 -16.83 -10.27
N GLU A 97 -7.30 -17.28 -11.23
CA GLU A 97 -5.84 -17.34 -11.12
C GLU A 97 -5.22 -15.94 -11.02
N MET A 98 -5.67 -14.98 -11.83
CA MET A 98 -5.16 -13.60 -11.79
C MET A 98 -5.51 -12.90 -10.48
N GLU A 99 -6.75 -13.04 -10.00
CA GLU A 99 -7.19 -12.50 -8.72
C GLU A 99 -6.46 -13.17 -7.54
N SER A 100 -6.16 -14.46 -7.64
CA SER A 100 -5.36 -15.18 -6.66
C SER A 100 -3.91 -14.70 -6.66
N LEU A 101 -3.31 -14.51 -7.85
CA LEU A 101 -1.96 -13.98 -7.99
C LEU A 101 -1.85 -12.55 -7.40
N GLN A 102 -2.83 -11.69 -7.66
CA GLN A 102 -2.86 -10.35 -7.06
C GLN A 102 -2.86 -10.42 -5.53
N ARG A 103 -3.67 -11.28 -4.92
CA ARG A 103 -3.68 -11.50 -3.45
C ARG A 103 -2.32 -12.00 -2.94
N GLU A 104 -1.69 -12.93 -3.67
CA GLU A 104 -0.35 -13.42 -3.36
C GLU A 104 0.69 -12.28 -3.38
N LEU A 105 0.65 -11.42 -4.39
CA LEU A 105 1.55 -10.27 -4.49
C LEU A 105 1.36 -9.28 -3.33
N TYR A 106 0.11 -9.00 -2.91
CA TYR A 106 -0.14 -8.20 -1.71
C TYR A 106 0.44 -8.85 -0.44
N GLN A 107 0.30 -10.15 -0.27
CA GLN A 107 0.88 -10.88 0.86
C GLN A 107 2.42 -10.83 0.84
N LYS A 108 3.03 -11.14 -0.31
CA LYS A 108 4.48 -11.05 -0.49
C LYS A 108 4.98 -9.65 -0.17
N SER A 109 4.30 -8.64 -0.66
CA SER A 109 4.61 -7.25 -0.43
C SER A 109 4.58 -6.88 1.06
N PHE A 110 3.55 -7.31 1.77
CA PHE A 110 3.42 -7.07 3.21
C PHE A 110 4.53 -7.78 4.00
N HIS A 111 4.90 -9.00 3.61
CA HIS A 111 6.00 -9.71 4.24
C HIS A 111 7.36 -9.08 3.97
N ALA A 112 7.61 -8.61 2.75
CA ALA A 112 8.89 -8.02 2.37
C ALA A 112 9.11 -6.63 2.99
N LEU A 113 8.10 -5.75 2.92
CA LEU A 113 8.25 -4.34 3.28
C LEU A 113 7.53 -3.94 4.59
N GLY A 114 6.73 -4.82 5.16
CA GLY A 114 5.98 -4.56 6.37
C GLY A 114 4.81 -3.56 6.19
N PRO A 115 4.21 -3.10 7.29
CA PRO A 115 3.06 -2.20 7.24
C PRO A 115 3.39 -0.86 6.58
N SER A 116 2.52 -0.40 5.66
CA SER A 116 2.69 0.88 4.96
C SER A 116 2.81 2.08 5.91
N LEU A 117 2.09 2.05 7.02
CA LEU A 117 2.14 3.11 8.02
C LEU A 117 3.55 3.28 8.63
N VAL A 118 4.27 2.19 8.86
CA VAL A 118 5.66 2.24 9.35
C VAL A 118 6.57 2.88 8.30
N ARG A 119 6.39 2.52 7.02
CA ARG A 119 7.17 3.09 5.92
C ARG A 119 6.90 4.58 5.72
N VAL A 120 5.63 4.98 5.77
CA VAL A 120 5.23 6.39 5.67
C VAL A 120 5.80 7.20 6.84
N ALA A 121 5.68 6.70 8.08
CA ALA A 121 6.26 7.33 9.26
C ALA A 121 7.79 7.48 9.15
N GLN A 122 8.48 6.45 8.62
CA GLN A 122 9.92 6.52 8.36
C GLN A 122 10.28 7.60 7.33
N VAL A 123 9.49 7.71 6.25
CA VAL A 123 9.71 8.73 5.22
C VAL A 123 9.54 10.14 5.80
N TRP A 124 8.47 10.38 6.55
CA TRP A 124 8.23 11.68 7.20
C TRP A 124 9.32 12.00 8.23
N PHE A 125 9.76 11.01 9.00
CA PHE A 125 10.82 11.19 9.98
C PHE A 125 12.15 11.54 9.32
N ASN A 126 12.51 10.88 8.21
CA ASN A 126 13.68 11.23 7.42
C ASN A 126 13.58 12.66 6.86
N GLY A 127 12.42 13.03 6.31
CA GLY A 127 12.17 14.38 5.82
C GLY A 127 12.31 15.45 6.92
N TYR A 128 11.74 15.19 8.10
CA TYR A 128 11.92 16.05 9.26
C TYR A 128 13.40 16.25 9.59
N ARG A 129 14.16 15.17 9.74
CA ARG A 129 15.58 15.22 10.11
C ARG A 129 16.44 15.97 9.07
N ASN A 130 16.15 15.74 7.79
CA ASN A 130 16.97 16.29 6.71
C ASN A 130 16.62 17.75 6.37
N LEU A 131 15.43 18.21 6.73
CA LEU A 131 14.97 19.56 6.34
C LEU A 131 14.79 20.52 7.52
N ARG A 132 14.85 20.07 8.77
CA ARG A 132 14.60 20.92 9.94
C ARG A 132 15.58 22.10 10.07
N ASP A 133 16.83 21.87 9.65
CA ASP A 133 17.91 22.87 9.72
C ASP A 133 18.20 23.52 8.36
N ALA A 134 17.23 23.41 7.40
CA ALA A 134 17.38 23.99 6.07
C ALA A 134 17.35 25.52 6.13
N ALA A 135 18.27 26.16 5.41
CA ALA A 135 18.31 27.62 5.29
C ALA A 135 17.05 28.20 4.64
N ASN A 136 16.38 27.44 3.76
CA ASN A 136 15.13 27.84 3.16
C ASN A 136 13.97 27.69 4.17
N PRO A 137 13.28 28.81 4.56
CA PRO A 137 12.23 28.79 5.58
C PRO A 137 11.02 27.92 5.21
N LEU A 138 10.71 27.76 3.91
CA LEU A 138 9.63 26.91 3.44
C LEU A 138 9.95 25.42 3.69
N LEU A 139 11.21 25.02 3.51
CA LEU A 139 11.66 23.66 3.79
C LEU A 139 11.67 23.39 5.30
N ALA A 140 12.14 24.32 6.11
CA ALA A 140 12.08 24.23 7.56
C ALA A 140 10.63 24.13 8.08
N ALA A 141 9.72 24.96 7.55
CA ALA A 141 8.29 24.89 7.89
C ALA A 141 7.67 23.53 7.50
N ARG A 142 8.05 23.00 6.32
CA ARG A 142 7.63 21.66 5.88
C ARG A 142 8.13 20.58 6.86
N ALA A 143 9.36 20.69 7.31
CA ALA A 143 9.92 19.75 8.30
C ALA A 143 9.09 19.74 9.60
N MET A 144 8.66 20.90 10.09
CA MET A 144 7.82 20.99 11.28
C MET A 144 6.46 20.34 11.10
N ARG A 145 5.84 20.42 9.92
CA ARG A 145 4.62 19.65 9.61
C ARG A 145 4.87 18.15 9.62
N MET A 146 6.00 17.69 9.05
CA MET A 146 6.37 16.28 9.09
C MET A 146 6.60 15.79 10.51
N ARG A 147 7.19 16.61 11.38
CA ARG A 147 7.32 16.31 12.81
C ARG A 147 5.96 16.02 13.45
N GLU A 148 4.96 16.81 13.12
CA GLU A 148 3.60 16.59 13.62
C GLU A 148 3.00 15.30 13.08
N TYR A 149 3.16 15.01 11.78
CA TYR A 149 2.70 13.74 11.19
C TYR A 149 3.36 12.52 11.83
N VAL A 150 4.66 12.58 12.07
CA VAL A 150 5.42 11.51 12.76
C VAL A 150 4.90 11.33 14.18
N ARG A 151 4.67 12.42 14.92
CA ARG A 151 4.12 12.38 16.28
C ARG A 151 2.76 11.70 16.32
N ASN A 152 1.89 12.01 15.35
CA ASN A 152 0.56 11.42 15.25
C ASN A 152 0.58 9.95 14.80
N ALA A 153 1.57 9.55 13.98
CA ALA A 153 1.75 8.18 13.51
C ALA A 153 2.48 7.28 14.54
N ALA A 154 3.26 7.85 15.46
CA ALA A 154 4.09 7.10 16.40
C ALA A 154 3.33 6.08 17.27
N PRO A 155 2.09 6.33 17.75
CA PRO A 155 1.30 5.32 18.46
C PRO A 155 1.07 4.04 17.68
N ALA A 156 0.89 4.11 16.36
CA ALA A 156 0.66 2.94 15.51
C ALA A 156 1.93 2.07 15.30
N LEU A 157 3.08 2.52 15.73
CA LEU A 157 4.29 1.69 15.75
C LEU A 157 4.21 0.58 16.81
N TYR A 158 3.41 0.74 17.89
CA TYR A 158 3.24 -0.28 18.91
C TYR A 158 2.71 -1.61 18.34
N PRO A 159 1.56 -1.63 17.67
CA PRO A 159 1.11 -2.86 17.04
C PRO A 159 2.09 -3.39 15.98
N ALA A 160 2.79 -2.51 15.25
CA ALA A 160 3.77 -2.96 14.27
C ALA A 160 4.99 -3.65 14.92
N MET A 161 5.41 -3.23 16.13
CA MET A 161 6.45 -3.89 16.90
C MET A 161 6.06 -5.27 17.43
N LEU A 162 4.76 -5.52 17.63
CA LEU A 162 4.22 -6.77 18.17
C LEU A 162 3.75 -7.71 17.05
N PHE A 163 2.95 -7.21 16.13
CA PHE A 163 2.24 -7.96 15.10
C PHE A 163 2.82 -7.80 13.69
N GLY A 164 3.96 -7.12 13.55
CA GLY A 164 4.63 -7.01 12.23
C GLY A 164 4.88 -8.39 11.62
N PRO A 165 4.72 -8.53 10.27
CA PRO A 165 4.66 -9.83 9.60
C PRO A 165 5.93 -10.67 9.78
N THR A 166 7.08 -10.02 9.86
CA THR A 166 8.39 -10.69 10.02
C THR A 166 9.18 -10.10 11.20
N GLY A 167 10.18 -10.85 11.67
CA GLY A 167 11.12 -10.36 12.69
C GLY A 167 11.78 -9.05 12.28
N ASN A 168 12.20 -8.94 11.01
CA ASN A 168 12.83 -7.75 10.45
C ASN A 168 11.88 -6.54 10.47
N CYS A 169 10.62 -6.71 10.12
CA CYS A 169 9.62 -5.64 10.19
C CYS A 169 9.41 -5.15 11.63
N ARG A 170 9.35 -6.08 12.60
CA ARG A 170 9.23 -5.74 14.03
C ARG A 170 10.46 -5.00 14.55
N ILE A 171 11.66 -5.43 14.15
CA ILE A 171 12.93 -4.76 14.51
C ILE A 171 12.99 -3.35 13.90
N ALA A 172 12.60 -3.20 12.62
CA ALA A 172 12.55 -1.90 11.94
C ALA A 172 11.59 -0.93 12.64
N ALA A 173 10.39 -1.39 13.01
CA ALA A 173 9.43 -0.57 13.77
C ALA A 173 9.97 -0.15 15.15
N ARG A 174 10.64 -1.06 15.87
CA ARG A 174 11.29 -0.75 17.16
C ARG A 174 12.44 0.25 17.02
N ARG A 175 13.23 0.11 15.96
CA ARG A 175 14.32 1.05 15.67
C ARG A 175 13.77 2.44 15.38
N LEU A 176 12.80 2.53 14.47
CA LEU A 176 12.14 3.80 14.13
C LEU A 176 11.55 4.47 15.39
N PHE A 177 10.82 3.72 16.20
CA PHE A 177 10.24 4.25 17.44
C PHE A 177 11.30 4.81 18.40
N ARG A 178 12.43 4.11 18.59
CA ARG A 178 13.53 4.60 19.43
C ARG A 178 14.17 5.88 18.87
N GLU A 179 14.36 5.96 17.56
CA GLU A 179 14.93 7.14 16.89
C GLU A 179 13.97 8.34 17.02
N ILE A 180 12.67 8.15 16.81
CA ILE A 180 11.66 9.20 17.01
C ILE A 180 11.68 9.71 18.44
N ARG A 181 11.71 8.83 19.42
CA ARG A 181 11.76 9.22 20.84
C ARG A 181 13.03 9.98 21.22
N ARG A 182 14.17 9.63 20.64
CA ARG A 182 15.43 10.33 20.88
C ARG A 182 15.40 11.76 20.33
N ASP A 183 14.84 11.93 19.11
CA ASP A 183 14.85 13.21 18.41
C ASP A 183 13.63 14.10 18.77
N MET A 184 12.54 13.51 19.26
CA MET A 184 11.27 14.18 19.59
C MET A 184 10.87 13.85 21.03
N LYS A 185 11.44 14.55 21.99
CA LYS A 185 11.22 14.26 23.44
C LYS A 185 9.84 14.69 23.95
N ASP A 186 9.19 15.65 23.26
CA ASP A 186 7.90 16.20 23.64
C ASP A 186 6.74 15.23 23.34
N GLY A 187 5.81 15.11 24.26
CA GLY A 187 4.60 14.29 24.10
C GLY A 187 4.80 12.79 24.30
N ALA A 188 5.93 12.34 24.86
CA ALA A 188 6.23 10.93 25.07
C ALA A 188 5.13 10.18 25.83
N ALA A 189 4.61 10.74 26.94
CA ALA A 189 3.55 10.11 27.73
C ALA A 189 2.26 9.89 26.93
N ARG A 190 1.81 10.91 26.17
CA ARG A 190 0.64 10.80 25.30
C ARG A 190 0.84 9.74 24.21
N THR A 191 2.02 9.68 23.60
CA THR A 191 2.35 8.68 22.58
C THR A 191 2.31 7.27 23.16
N HIS A 192 2.82 7.06 24.40
CA HIS A 192 2.75 5.76 25.06
C HIS A 192 1.30 5.36 25.37
N LEU A 193 0.52 6.24 25.97
CA LEU A 193 -0.90 5.95 26.29
C LEU A 193 -1.70 5.63 25.03
N ALA A 194 -1.57 6.45 23.98
CA ALA A 194 -2.22 6.20 22.71
C ALA A 194 -1.71 4.90 22.06
N GLY A 195 -0.41 4.62 22.14
CA GLY A 195 0.21 3.40 21.62
C GLY A 195 -0.36 2.14 22.29
N PHE A 196 -0.47 2.14 23.60
CA PHE A 196 -1.09 1.02 24.33
C PHE A 196 -2.56 0.83 23.94
N ALA A 197 -3.32 1.92 23.74
CA ALA A 197 -4.70 1.85 23.31
C ALA A 197 -4.89 1.28 21.91
N THR A 198 -3.86 1.34 21.02
CA THR A 198 -3.93 0.74 19.69
C THR A 198 -3.72 -0.79 19.70
N ILE A 199 -3.14 -1.36 20.75
CA ILE A 199 -2.82 -2.79 20.81
C ILE A 199 -4.09 -3.67 20.78
N PRO A 200 -5.14 -3.43 21.60
CA PRO A 200 -6.34 -4.24 21.54
C PRO A 200 -7.02 -4.23 20.17
N LEU A 201 -7.06 -3.04 19.52
CA LEU A 201 -7.63 -2.90 18.19
C LEU A 201 -6.82 -3.69 17.15
N ALA A 202 -5.49 -3.61 17.20
CA ALA A 202 -4.62 -4.37 16.29
C ALA A 202 -4.69 -5.89 16.56
N MET A 203 -4.79 -6.30 17.81
CA MET A 203 -4.98 -7.70 18.17
C MET A 203 -6.33 -8.23 17.65
N TRP A 204 -7.39 -7.46 17.81
CA TRP A 204 -8.70 -7.79 17.24
C TRP A 204 -8.62 -7.93 15.72
N THR A 205 -8.04 -6.95 15.02
CA THR A 205 -7.86 -7.00 13.57
C THR A 205 -7.03 -8.21 13.15
N TRP A 206 -5.92 -8.48 13.82
CA TRP A 206 -5.07 -9.62 13.54
C TRP A 206 -5.82 -10.96 13.72
N LEU A 207 -6.59 -11.08 14.80
CA LEU A 207 -7.36 -12.28 15.11
C LEU A 207 -8.46 -12.51 14.05
N THR A 208 -9.22 -11.47 13.72
CA THR A 208 -10.31 -11.54 12.74
C THR A 208 -9.81 -11.83 11.34
N MET A 209 -8.65 -11.30 10.95
CA MET A 209 -7.98 -11.65 9.69
C MET A 209 -7.52 -13.12 9.68
N LYS A 210 -6.92 -13.60 10.78
CA LYS A 210 -6.46 -14.98 10.90
C LYS A 210 -7.62 -15.98 10.87
N LEU A 211 -8.74 -15.64 11.48
CA LEU A 211 -9.95 -16.46 11.50
C LEU A 211 -10.85 -16.28 10.27
N GLN A 212 -10.44 -15.42 9.32
CA GLN A 212 -11.22 -15.07 8.11
C GLN A 212 -12.64 -14.58 8.40
N ILE A 213 -12.88 -14.04 9.60
CA ILE A 213 -14.18 -13.49 10.02
C ILE A 213 -14.51 -12.19 9.26
N PHE A 214 -13.50 -11.39 8.96
CA PHE A 214 -13.64 -10.20 8.11
C PHE A 214 -13.08 -10.50 6.72
N GLN A 215 -13.98 -10.69 5.77
CA GLN A 215 -13.65 -10.44 4.36
C GLN A 215 -13.51 -8.91 4.20
N GLN A 216 -12.57 -8.46 3.34
CA GLN A 216 -12.47 -7.03 3.02
C GLN A 216 -13.87 -6.51 2.67
N PRO A 217 -14.31 -5.39 3.26
CA PRO A 217 -15.61 -4.84 2.91
C PRO A 217 -15.60 -4.57 1.41
N ARG A 218 -16.50 -5.22 0.68
CA ARG A 218 -16.79 -4.84 -0.69
C ARG A 218 -17.28 -3.40 -0.61
N LEU A 219 -16.67 -2.51 -1.37
CA LEU A 219 -17.14 -1.13 -1.49
C LEU A 219 -18.55 -1.18 -2.03
N LEU A 220 -19.55 -1.13 -1.16
CA LEU A 220 -20.93 -0.94 -1.54
C LEU A 220 -21.06 0.54 -1.88
N ARG A 221 -21.18 0.83 -3.17
CA ARG A 221 -21.52 2.17 -3.62
C ARG A 221 -22.97 2.42 -3.22
N VAL A 222 -23.20 3.33 -2.27
CA VAL A 222 -24.54 3.83 -1.96
C VAL A 222 -24.95 4.71 -3.14
N GLU A 223 -25.97 4.26 -3.90
CA GLU A 223 -26.61 5.12 -4.88
C GLU A 223 -27.44 6.16 -4.10
N TYR A 224 -27.04 7.41 -4.16
CA TYR A 224 -27.88 8.52 -3.74
C TYR A 224 -28.90 8.76 -4.86
N ASN A 225 -30.17 8.40 -4.60
CA ASN A 225 -31.30 8.80 -5.44
C ASN A 225 -31.53 10.30 -5.33
#